data_66d08d6794cb820b4088eb17b57db522
#
_entry.id   66d08d6794cb820b4088eb17b57db522
#
_cell.length_a   1.000
_cell.length_b   1.000
_cell.length_c   1.000
_cell.angle_alpha   90.00
_cell.angle_beta   90.00
_cell.angle_gamma   90.00
#
_symmetry.space_group_name_H-M   'P 1'
#
loop_
_entity.id
_entity.type
_entity.pdbx_description
1 polymer ?
#
loop_
_entity_poly.entity_id
_entity_poly.type
_entity_poly.pdbx_seq_one_letter_code
_entity_poly.pdbx_strand_id
1 'polypeptide(L)'
;MPKRFHYLFAVAVTAVALVGPAVHAQSGEPFVPVTDEMLENPAPEDWLMWRRTANGWGYSPLDQITPENVGDLRMVWTRSLNDGSQTGTPLAYRGVMYMPNPNDVIQALDAATGDLIWEHRRKVPEDAKDY
;
A
#
# COMPACT_ATOMS: atom_id res chain seq x y z
N MET A 1 -62.84 -6.31 32.65
CA MET A 1 -61.85 -6.85 31.69
C MET A 1 -60.94 -5.72 31.25
N PRO A 2 -59.69 -5.63 31.68
CA PRO A 2 -58.79 -4.55 31.20
C PRO A 2 -58.03 -5.01 29.93
N LYS A 3 -58.07 -4.18 28.89
CA LYS A 3 -57.32 -4.36 27.64
C LYS A 3 -55.84 -4.04 27.87
N ARG A 4 -54.97 -5.02 27.67
CA ARG A 4 -53.50 -4.85 27.68
C ARG A 4 -53.03 -4.24 26.36
N PHE A 5 -52.55 -3.02 26.37
CA PHE A 5 -51.80 -2.38 25.27
C PHE A 5 -50.36 -2.89 25.31
N HIS A 6 -49.92 -3.58 24.23
CA HIS A 6 -48.56 -3.95 24.02
C HIS A 6 -47.89 -2.84 23.19
N TYR A 7 -46.98 -2.10 23.81
CA TYR A 7 -46.09 -1.18 23.09
C TYR A 7 -44.89 -1.97 22.54
N LEU A 8 -44.82 -2.12 21.22
CA LEU A 8 -43.63 -2.59 20.52
C LEU A 8 -42.67 -1.42 20.36
N PHE A 9 -41.60 -1.41 21.13
CA PHE A 9 -40.47 -0.51 20.88
C PHE A 9 -39.59 -1.11 19.77
N ALA A 10 -39.62 -0.51 18.58
CA ALA A 10 -38.69 -0.81 17.51
C ALA A 10 -37.41 -0.01 17.77
N VAL A 11 -36.33 -0.71 18.17
CA VAL A 11 -34.99 -0.13 18.26
C VAL A 11 -34.37 -0.13 16.87
N ALA A 12 -34.31 1.03 16.24
CA ALA A 12 -33.58 1.21 15.00
C ALA A 12 -32.09 1.32 15.32
N VAL A 13 -31.34 0.27 15.02
CA VAL A 13 -29.87 0.30 15.08
C VAL A 13 -29.37 0.94 13.80
N THR A 14 -28.96 2.20 13.90
CA THR A 14 -28.31 2.92 12.79
C THR A 14 -26.83 2.53 12.79
N ALA A 15 -26.42 1.63 11.90
CA ALA A 15 -25.02 1.34 11.63
C ALA A 15 -24.41 2.52 10.89
N VAL A 16 -23.61 3.34 11.56
CA VAL A 16 -22.77 4.35 10.92
C VAL A 16 -21.54 3.64 10.38
N ALA A 17 -21.54 3.37 9.07
CA ALA A 17 -20.34 2.92 8.37
C ALA A 17 -19.38 4.12 8.25
N LEU A 18 -18.31 4.10 9.01
CA LEU A 18 -17.17 4.99 8.81
C LEU A 18 -16.44 4.54 7.53
N VAL A 19 -16.87 5.08 6.40
CA VAL A 19 -16.11 4.98 5.15
C VAL A 19 -15.00 6.01 5.22
N GLY A 20 -13.81 5.58 5.66
CA GLY A 20 -12.58 6.36 5.47
C GLY A 20 -12.33 6.53 3.96
N PRO A 21 -11.61 7.58 3.52
CA PRO A 21 -11.25 7.74 2.12
C PRO A 21 -10.36 6.54 1.71
N ALA A 22 -10.90 5.66 0.89
CA ALA A 22 -10.12 4.64 0.22
C ALA A 22 -9.25 5.36 -0.82
N VAL A 23 -7.95 5.49 -0.54
CA VAL A 23 -6.97 5.91 -1.55
C VAL A 23 -6.80 4.73 -2.50
N HIS A 24 -7.59 4.71 -3.56
CA HIS A 24 -7.42 3.74 -4.64
C HIS A 24 -6.25 4.19 -5.50
N ALA A 25 -5.32 3.29 -5.79
CA ALA A 25 -4.34 3.51 -6.85
C ALA A 25 -5.09 3.76 -8.15
N GLN A 26 -4.90 4.94 -8.73
CA GLN A 26 -5.67 5.39 -9.89
C GLN A 26 -5.17 4.67 -11.15
N SER A 27 -5.76 3.50 -11.45
CA SER A 27 -5.63 2.88 -12.76
C SER A 27 -6.34 3.78 -13.79
N GLY A 28 -5.56 4.60 -14.50
CA GLY A 28 -6.07 5.50 -15.55
C GLY A 28 -5.62 6.96 -15.47
N GLU A 29 -5.06 7.42 -14.35
CA GLU A 29 -4.41 8.73 -14.28
C GLU A 29 -3.09 8.73 -15.07
N PRO A 30 -2.76 9.82 -15.77
CA PRO A 30 -1.47 9.95 -16.44
C PRO A 30 -0.33 9.77 -15.42
N PHE A 31 0.69 8.98 -15.79
CA PHE A 31 1.89 8.86 -14.98
C PHE A 31 2.54 10.23 -14.78
N VAL A 32 2.75 10.63 -13.54
CA VAL A 32 3.47 11.85 -13.20
C VAL A 32 4.92 11.47 -12.89
N PRO A 33 5.90 11.94 -13.68
CA PRO A 33 7.30 11.64 -13.43
C PRO A 33 7.77 12.18 -12.07
N VAL A 34 8.61 11.40 -11.39
CA VAL A 34 9.28 11.86 -10.17
C VAL A 34 10.33 12.91 -10.55
N THR A 35 10.32 14.04 -9.87
CA THR A 35 11.27 15.14 -10.06
C THR A 35 12.35 15.14 -8.97
N ASP A 36 13.44 15.86 -9.19
CA ASP A 36 14.50 16.04 -8.18
C ASP A 36 13.94 16.66 -6.89
N GLU A 37 13.03 17.63 -7.00
CA GLU A 37 12.38 18.25 -5.86
C GLU A 37 11.56 17.25 -5.04
N MET A 38 10.87 16.30 -5.70
CA MET A 38 10.14 15.23 -5.02
C MET A 38 11.10 14.27 -4.29
N LEU A 39 12.30 14.03 -4.81
CA LEU A 39 13.32 13.22 -4.14
C LEU A 39 13.91 13.92 -2.92
N GLU A 40 14.07 15.24 -2.98
CA GLU A 40 14.56 16.05 -1.86
C GLU A 40 13.50 16.20 -0.78
N ASN A 41 12.24 16.44 -1.17
CA ASN A 41 11.10 16.68 -0.29
C ASN A 41 9.90 15.80 -0.68
N PRO A 42 9.96 14.47 -0.44
CA PRO A 42 8.87 13.57 -0.78
C PRO A 42 7.62 13.85 0.06
N ALA A 43 6.44 13.68 -0.55
CA ALA A 43 5.18 13.73 0.18
C ALA A 43 5.19 12.73 1.36
N PRO A 44 4.49 13.00 2.47
CA PRO A 44 4.51 12.15 3.66
C PRO A 44 4.24 10.66 3.37
N GLU A 45 3.32 10.38 2.46
CA GLU A 45 2.88 9.05 2.04
C GLU A 45 3.80 8.37 1.03
N ASP A 46 4.74 9.13 0.40
CA ASP A 46 5.61 8.60 -0.63
C ASP A 46 6.95 8.12 -0.05
N TRP A 47 7.45 7.02 -0.65
CA TRP A 47 8.75 6.43 -0.35
C TRP A 47 9.51 6.19 -1.64
N LEU A 48 10.17 7.26 -2.16
CA LEU A 48 10.68 7.33 -3.53
C LEU A 48 12.10 6.78 -3.70
N MET A 49 12.80 6.48 -2.61
CA MET A 49 14.15 5.91 -2.65
C MET A 49 14.38 4.98 -1.45
N TRP A 50 15.50 4.25 -1.45
CA TRP A 50 15.82 3.19 -0.49
C TRP A 50 15.54 3.54 0.98
N ARG A 51 15.85 4.72 1.43
CA ARG A 51 15.59 5.19 2.80
C ARG A 51 14.78 6.47 2.84
N ARG A 52 13.86 6.61 1.93
CA ARG A 52 12.93 7.71 1.75
C ARG A 52 13.59 9.03 1.33
N THR A 53 14.67 9.45 1.99
CA THR A 53 15.34 10.72 1.77
C THR A 53 16.84 10.53 1.59
N ALA A 54 17.53 11.48 0.93
CA ALA A 54 18.94 11.42 0.59
C ALA A 54 19.86 11.31 1.83
N ASN A 55 19.41 11.78 3.00
CA ASN A 55 20.16 11.62 4.26
C ASN A 55 20.14 10.18 4.80
N GLY A 56 19.33 9.30 4.21
CA GLY A 56 19.28 7.88 4.55
C GLY A 56 18.73 7.55 5.93
N TRP A 57 17.94 8.43 6.55
CA TRP A 57 17.40 8.19 7.90
C TRP A 57 16.35 7.10 7.94
N GLY A 58 15.60 6.88 6.85
CA GLY A 58 14.54 5.87 6.81
C GLY A 58 13.40 6.21 7.75
N TYR A 59 13.12 7.48 7.96
CA TYR A 59 12.07 7.97 8.83
C TYR A 59 10.80 8.27 8.04
N SER A 60 9.65 7.78 8.52
CA SER A 60 8.32 8.14 8.02
C SER A 60 7.75 9.27 8.88
N PRO A 61 7.27 10.38 8.28
CA PRO A 61 6.59 11.45 9.02
C PRO A 61 5.11 11.13 9.30
N LEU A 62 4.61 9.95 8.85
CA LEU A 62 3.23 9.53 9.12
C LEU A 62 3.06 9.24 10.62
N ASP A 63 1.93 9.63 11.18
CA ASP A 63 1.61 9.55 12.61
C ASP A 63 0.32 8.78 12.92
N GLN A 64 -0.28 8.12 11.90
CA GLN A 64 -1.52 7.35 12.09
C GLN A 64 -1.32 6.13 13.00
N ILE A 65 -0.10 5.59 13.09
CA ILE A 65 0.23 4.47 13.98
C ILE A 65 0.94 5.02 15.20
N THR A 66 0.35 4.80 16.36
CA THR A 66 0.83 5.28 17.65
C THR A 66 1.01 4.11 18.64
N PRO A 67 1.72 4.31 19.76
CA PRO A 67 1.80 3.28 20.81
C PRO A 67 0.43 2.78 21.30
N GLU A 68 -0.59 3.64 21.26
CA GLU A 68 -1.94 3.33 21.75
C GLU A 68 -2.73 2.46 20.78
N ASN A 69 -2.48 2.57 19.46
CA ASN A 69 -3.25 1.85 18.43
C ASN A 69 -2.46 0.78 17.67
N VAL A 70 -1.15 0.67 17.86
CA VAL A 70 -0.33 -0.34 17.16
C VAL A 70 -0.80 -1.77 17.38
N GLY A 71 -1.39 -2.06 18.55
CA GLY A 71 -1.98 -3.37 18.88
C GLY A 71 -3.22 -3.72 18.03
N ASP A 72 -3.84 -2.74 17.40
CA ASP A 72 -5.05 -2.90 16.59
C ASP A 72 -4.74 -3.15 15.11
N LEU A 73 -3.46 -3.15 14.72
CA LEU A 73 -3.05 -3.43 13.34
C LEU A 73 -3.57 -4.80 12.89
N ARG A 74 -4.06 -4.85 11.66
CA ARG A 74 -4.53 -6.06 10.99
C ARG A 74 -3.87 -6.18 9.63
N MET A 75 -3.52 -7.40 9.27
CA MET A 75 -3.06 -7.70 7.93
C MET A 75 -4.23 -7.56 6.96
N VAL A 76 -4.08 -6.68 5.95
CA VAL A 76 -5.12 -6.44 4.94
C VAL A 76 -4.92 -7.29 3.69
N TRP A 77 -3.67 -7.60 3.33
CA TRP A 77 -3.35 -8.49 2.22
C TRP A 77 -1.96 -9.12 2.38
N THR A 78 -1.69 -10.14 1.62
CA THR A 78 -0.37 -10.77 1.49
C THR A 78 -0.11 -11.12 0.02
N ARG A 79 1.16 -11.19 -0.38
CA ARG A 79 1.56 -11.58 -1.72
C ARG A 79 2.79 -12.47 -1.67
N SER A 80 2.75 -13.60 -2.37
CA SER A 80 3.92 -14.44 -2.56
C SER A 80 4.88 -13.81 -3.56
N LEU A 81 6.17 -13.91 -3.29
CA LEU A 81 7.23 -13.61 -4.23
C LEU A 81 7.60 -14.87 -5.00
N ASN A 82 8.32 -14.72 -6.12
CA ASN A 82 8.93 -15.84 -6.83
C ASN A 82 10.00 -16.52 -5.97
N ASP A 83 10.30 -17.77 -6.26
CA ASP A 83 11.45 -18.45 -5.66
C ASP A 83 12.74 -17.71 -5.99
N GLY A 84 13.61 -17.57 -4.98
CA GLY A 84 14.89 -16.89 -5.12
C GLY A 84 15.21 -15.95 -3.97
N SER A 85 16.32 -15.26 -4.08
CA SER A 85 16.74 -14.26 -3.09
C SER A 85 16.13 -12.90 -3.41
N GLN A 86 15.60 -12.24 -2.38
CA GLN A 86 15.06 -10.89 -2.48
C GLN A 86 15.79 -9.97 -1.50
N THR A 87 16.46 -8.95 -2.03
CA THR A 87 17.19 -7.95 -1.26
C THR A 87 16.74 -6.51 -1.55
N GLY A 88 15.81 -6.35 -2.48
CA GLY A 88 15.28 -5.04 -2.86
C GLY A 88 14.34 -4.45 -1.81
N THR A 89 14.31 -3.13 -1.74
CA THR A 89 13.35 -2.38 -0.93
C THR A 89 12.18 -1.94 -1.81
N PRO A 90 10.94 -2.19 -1.41
CA PRO A 90 9.78 -1.63 -2.11
C PRO A 90 9.83 -0.10 -2.11
N LEU A 91 9.38 0.50 -3.20
CA LEU A 91 9.13 1.94 -3.29
C LEU A 91 7.62 2.18 -3.30
N ALA A 92 7.19 3.33 -2.78
CA ALA A 92 5.79 3.73 -2.82
C ALA A 92 5.67 5.12 -3.44
N TYR A 93 4.76 5.25 -4.41
CA TYR A 93 4.49 6.51 -5.08
C TYR A 93 3.01 6.59 -5.46
N ARG A 94 2.31 7.60 -4.94
CA ARG A 94 0.90 7.88 -5.25
C ARG A 94 0.00 6.64 -5.12
N GLY A 95 0.13 5.90 -4.02
CA GLY A 95 -0.68 4.72 -3.73
C GLY A 95 -0.29 3.44 -4.50
N VAL A 96 0.76 3.49 -5.32
CA VAL A 96 1.33 2.33 -6.01
C VAL A 96 2.59 1.87 -5.29
N MET A 97 2.68 0.58 -4.99
CA MET A 97 3.89 -0.07 -4.47
C MET A 97 4.65 -0.73 -5.62
N TYR A 98 5.90 -0.33 -5.81
CA TYR A 98 6.82 -0.94 -6.78
C TYR A 98 7.69 -1.95 -6.05
N MET A 99 7.43 -3.22 -6.31
CA MET A 99 8.05 -4.34 -5.60
C MET A 99 9.06 -5.05 -6.53
N PRO A 100 10.37 -5.01 -6.22
CA PRO A 100 11.30 -5.92 -6.86
C PRO A 100 10.99 -7.36 -6.41
N ASN A 101 11.12 -8.30 -7.34
CA ASN A 101 10.79 -9.70 -7.13
C ASN A 101 11.93 -10.55 -7.74
N PRO A 102 12.29 -11.70 -7.18
CA PRO A 102 13.33 -12.56 -7.73
C PRO A 102 13.17 -12.85 -9.23
N ASN A 103 14.28 -13.16 -9.88
CA ASN A 103 14.35 -13.45 -11.33
C ASN A 103 14.07 -12.23 -12.23
N ASP A 104 14.63 -11.06 -11.86
CA ASP A 104 14.55 -9.83 -12.65
C ASP A 104 13.11 -9.36 -12.93
N VAL A 105 12.23 -9.52 -11.96
CA VAL A 105 10.85 -9.09 -12.06
C VAL A 105 10.63 -7.84 -11.22
N ILE A 106 9.88 -6.88 -11.76
CA ILE A 106 9.34 -5.74 -11.01
C ILE A 106 7.83 -5.78 -11.14
N GLN A 107 7.14 -5.63 -10.03
CA GLN A 107 5.68 -5.56 -9.98
C GLN A 107 5.24 -4.20 -9.46
N ALA A 108 4.20 -3.64 -10.07
CA ALA A 108 3.45 -2.53 -9.52
C ALA A 108 2.14 -3.06 -8.94
N LEU A 109 1.90 -2.75 -7.69
CA LEU A 109 0.75 -3.21 -6.93
C LEU A 109 -0.05 -2.01 -6.43
N ASP A 110 -1.35 -2.14 -6.35
CA ASP A 110 -2.16 -1.25 -5.53
C ASP A 110 -1.72 -1.43 -4.06
N ALA A 111 -1.24 -0.36 -3.43
CA ALA A 111 -0.69 -0.46 -2.08
C ALA A 111 -1.76 -0.77 -1.02
N ALA A 112 -3.03 -0.45 -1.27
CA ALA A 112 -4.12 -0.69 -0.34
C ALA A 112 -4.66 -2.11 -0.42
N THR A 113 -4.71 -2.72 -1.62
CA THR A 113 -5.34 -4.02 -1.86
C THR A 113 -4.35 -5.15 -2.16
N GLY A 114 -3.12 -4.82 -2.59
CA GLY A 114 -2.14 -5.80 -3.06
C GLY A 114 -2.40 -6.31 -4.47
N ASP A 115 -3.40 -5.75 -5.18
CA ASP A 115 -3.73 -6.14 -6.54
C ASP A 115 -2.61 -5.80 -7.51
N LEU A 116 -2.33 -6.70 -8.45
CA LEU A 116 -1.33 -6.48 -9.46
C LEU A 116 -1.86 -5.48 -10.51
N ILE A 117 -1.16 -4.34 -10.63
CA ILE A 117 -1.43 -3.35 -11.69
C ILE A 117 -0.68 -3.76 -12.96
N TRP A 118 0.62 -4.01 -12.85
CA TRP A 118 1.42 -4.54 -13.93
C TRP A 118 2.65 -5.29 -13.42
N GLU A 119 3.25 -6.10 -14.29
CA GLU A 119 4.51 -6.80 -14.07
C GLU A 119 5.44 -6.56 -15.26
N HIS A 120 6.70 -6.29 -14.97
CA HIS A 120 7.77 -6.26 -15.96
C HIS A 120 8.80 -7.32 -15.63
N ARG A 121 9.14 -8.15 -16.62
CA ARG A 121 10.22 -9.13 -16.53
C ARG A 121 11.34 -8.73 -17.49
N ARG A 122 12.51 -8.48 -16.94
CA ARG A 122 13.69 -8.22 -17.75
C ARG A 122 14.07 -9.50 -18.52
N LYS A 123 14.34 -9.36 -19.80
CA LYS A 123 14.93 -10.44 -20.61
C LYS A 123 16.44 -10.40 -20.41
N VAL A 124 16.98 -11.41 -19.73
CA VAL A 124 18.42 -11.59 -19.59
C VAL A 124 18.92 -12.36 -20.81
N PRO A 125 19.97 -11.89 -21.51
CA PRO A 125 20.60 -12.64 -22.60
C PRO A 125 21.05 -14.03 -22.12
N GLU A 126 21.05 -15.03 -23.03
CA GLU A 126 21.35 -16.42 -22.66
C GLU A 126 22.76 -16.58 -22.06
N ASP A 127 23.71 -15.81 -22.57
CA ASP A 127 25.12 -15.79 -22.11
C ASP A 127 25.32 -15.07 -20.77
N ALA A 128 24.30 -14.43 -20.24
CA ALA A 128 24.34 -13.72 -18.95
C ALA A 128 23.52 -14.38 -17.84
N LYS A 129 22.94 -15.56 -18.09
CA LYS A 129 22.05 -16.25 -17.13
C LYS A 129 22.78 -16.94 -15.98
N ASP A 130 24.08 -17.14 -16.11
CA ASP A 130 24.90 -17.87 -15.14
C ASP A 130 25.67 -16.96 -14.16
N TYR A 131 25.31 -15.65 -14.10
CA TYR A 131 25.96 -14.66 -13.23
C TYR A 131 25.02 -14.15 -12.14
#